data_67710feb5c63039227b38064c80dd685
#
_entry.id   67710feb5c63039227b38064c80dd685
#
_cell.length_a   1.000
_cell.length_b   1.000
_cell.length_c   1.000
_cell.angle_alpha   90.00
_cell.angle_beta   90.00
_cell.angle_gamma   90.00
#
_symmetry.space_group_name_H-M   'P 1'
#
loop_
_entity.id
_entity.type
_entity.pdbx_description
1 polymer ?
#
loop_
_entity_poly.entity_id
_entity_poly.type
_entity_poly.pdbx_seq_one_letter_code
_entity_poly.pdbx_strand_id
1 'polypeptide(L)'
;CADFLTREPQLEQSTEITLSTYSGLNDATHGAYYYLASSSWYGQSWVIDAEMRSGNGMKSNFKNSNRCTQAYNWNYTEDGTSGMWSVAYVTIAMANNVIDNLEGKAVGDVTEQDLNNLKAECLFIRAFSHFCNVLTYGQPYTYCVANDKESLGVPYVYHTDPNGKPARETVISNYENIVADLLEAEKLIDPNYSAKSVRSSLVDELAAVNISTIQALLSRVYLYMGEWQNAADYATKVINSG
;
A
#
# COMPACT_ATOMS: atom_id res chain seq x y z
N CYS A 1 25.09 37.83 -0.75
CA CYS A 1 25.91 36.61 -0.42
C CYS A 1 25.07 35.44 0.06
N ALA A 2 23.76 35.56 0.26
CA ALA A 2 22.86 34.44 0.66
C ALA A 2 22.49 33.51 -0.50
N ASP A 3 22.47 34.05 -1.72
CA ASP A 3 22.01 33.33 -2.94
C ASP A 3 22.95 32.22 -3.43
N PHE A 4 24.23 32.26 -2.97
CA PHE A 4 25.24 31.25 -3.34
C PHE A 4 25.05 29.90 -2.59
N LEU A 5 24.39 29.91 -1.44
CA LEU A 5 24.21 28.76 -0.58
C LEU A 5 22.85 28.03 -0.85
N THR A 6 21.97 28.63 -1.65
CA THR A 6 20.64 28.08 -2.03
C THR A 6 20.62 27.55 -3.45
N ARG A 7 21.72 26.90 -3.89
CA ARG A 7 21.73 26.27 -5.21
C ARG A 7 20.89 24.98 -5.15
N GLU A 8 19.73 25.03 -5.78
CA GLU A 8 18.92 23.82 -5.99
C GLU A 8 19.71 22.81 -6.84
N PRO A 9 19.66 21.50 -6.54
CA PRO A 9 20.30 20.48 -7.35
C PRO A 9 19.76 20.55 -8.79
N GLN A 10 20.64 20.68 -9.77
CA GLN A 10 20.22 20.82 -11.18
C GLN A 10 19.58 19.55 -11.77
N LEU A 11 19.67 18.42 -11.07
CA LEU A 11 19.19 17.09 -11.50
C LEU A 11 18.12 16.49 -10.60
N GLU A 12 17.81 17.12 -9.45
CA GLU A 12 16.76 16.67 -8.52
C GLU A 12 15.80 17.84 -8.25
N GLN A 13 14.53 17.65 -8.57
CA GLN A 13 13.50 18.60 -8.17
C GLN A 13 13.23 18.42 -6.66
N SER A 14 13.02 19.54 -5.94
CA SER A 14 12.57 19.46 -4.56
C SER A 14 11.18 18.77 -4.50
N THR A 15 10.92 18.08 -3.40
CA THR A 15 9.62 17.41 -3.18
C THR A 15 8.45 18.39 -3.35
N GLU A 16 8.59 19.63 -2.90
CA GLU A 16 7.58 20.68 -3.04
C GLU A 16 7.29 21.00 -4.51
N ILE A 17 8.33 21.13 -5.35
CA ILE A 17 8.18 21.40 -6.79
C ILE A 17 7.49 20.20 -7.47
N THR A 18 7.90 19.00 -7.17
CA THR A 18 7.31 17.77 -7.72
C THR A 18 5.82 17.68 -7.38
N LEU A 19 5.45 17.88 -6.13
CA LEU A 19 4.06 17.80 -5.68
C LEU A 19 3.20 19.02 -6.05
N SER A 20 3.77 20.03 -6.72
CA SER A 20 3.03 21.24 -7.11
C SER A 20 2.20 21.09 -8.38
N THR A 21 2.43 20.05 -9.18
CA THR A 21 1.77 19.85 -10.49
C THR A 21 1.15 18.46 -10.60
N TYR A 22 0.14 18.29 -11.44
CA TYR A 22 -0.46 16.99 -11.75
C TYR A 22 0.60 15.98 -12.26
N SER A 23 1.48 16.40 -13.18
CA SER A 23 2.54 15.55 -13.68
C SER A 23 3.46 15.05 -12.56
N GLY A 24 3.86 15.92 -11.66
CA GLY A 24 4.70 15.54 -10.52
C GLY A 24 3.98 14.63 -9.53
N LEU A 25 2.67 14.83 -9.30
CA LEU A 25 1.85 13.92 -8.49
C LEU A 25 1.72 12.54 -9.14
N ASN A 26 1.61 12.49 -10.48
CA ASN A 26 1.60 11.26 -11.24
C ASN A 26 2.93 10.50 -11.12
N ASP A 27 4.06 11.21 -11.20
CA ASP A 27 5.40 10.63 -10.99
C ASP A 27 5.61 10.15 -9.53
N ALA A 28 5.09 10.91 -8.56
CA ALA A 28 5.12 10.51 -7.15
C ALA A 28 4.26 9.25 -6.89
N THR A 29 3.13 9.10 -7.58
CA THR A 29 2.32 7.88 -7.56
C THR A 29 3.11 6.69 -8.10
N HIS A 30 3.88 6.87 -9.17
CA HIS A 30 4.79 5.83 -9.67
C HIS A 30 5.85 5.46 -8.62
N GLY A 31 6.36 6.44 -7.87
CA GLY A 31 7.25 6.21 -6.73
C GLY A 31 6.63 5.30 -5.66
N ALA A 32 5.33 5.48 -5.36
CA ALA A 32 4.62 4.59 -4.43
C ALA A 32 4.55 3.14 -4.94
N TYR A 33 4.28 2.91 -6.22
CA TYR A 33 4.36 1.58 -6.84
C TYR A 33 5.76 0.98 -6.77
N TYR A 34 6.80 1.79 -6.98
CA TYR A 34 8.19 1.33 -6.90
C TYR A 34 8.53 0.78 -5.52
N TYR A 35 8.15 1.50 -4.46
CA TYR A 35 8.37 1.02 -3.09
C TYR A 35 7.50 -0.19 -2.76
N LEU A 36 6.25 -0.24 -3.24
CA LEU A 36 5.39 -1.41 -3.07
C LEU A 36 6.02 -2.66 -3.69
N ALA A 37 6.60 -2.55 -4.88
CA ALA A 37 7.27 -3.63 -5.59
C ALA A 37 8.70 -3.93 -5.09
N SER A 38 9.17 -3.24 -4.05
CA SER A 38 10.50 -3.46 -3.48
C SER A 38 10.72 -4.91 -3.06
N SER A 39 11.89 -5.47 -3.34
CA SER A 39 12.29 -6.81 -2.88
C SER A 39 12.34 -6.92 -1.35
N SER A 40 12.54 -5.82 -0.65
CA SER A 40 12.48 -5.76 0.82
C SER A 40 11.06 -5.66 1.37
N TRP A 41 10.06 -5.62 0.51
CA TRP A 41 8.65 -5.51 0.87
C TRP A 41 7.80 -6.53 0.08
N TYR A 42 6.71 -6.09 -0.55
CA TYR A 42 5.75 -6.96 -1.22
C TYR A 42 6.32 -7.66 -2.47
N GLY A 43 7.31 -7.07 -3.14
CA GLY A 43 7.96 -7.67 -4.31
C GLY A 43 8.66 -8.99 -4.04
N GLN A 44 9.08 -9.27 -2.79
CA GLN A 44 9.73 -10.54 -2.46
C GLN A 44 9.58 -10.92 -0.97
N SER A 45 10.11 -10.10 -0.05
CA SER A 45 10.33 -10.51 1.35
C SER A 45 9.05 -10.87 2.07
N TRP A 46 7.94 -10.15 1.84
CA TRP A 46 6.67 -10.41 2.49
C TRP A 46 6.10 -11.79 2.12
N VAL A 47 6.16 -12.15 0.84
CA VAL A 47 5.67 -13.44 0.34
C VAL A 47 6.56 -14.59 0.83
N ILE A 48 7.89 -14.43 0.71
CA ILE A 48 8.85 -15.47 1.11
C ILE A 48 8.80 -15.70 2.62
N ASP A 49 8.73 -14.66 3.45
CA ASP A 49 8.65 -14.80 4.90
C ASP A 49 7.39 -15.58 5.31
N ALA A 50 6.24 -15.26 4.73
CA ALA A 50 4.99 -15.96 4.97
C ALA A 50 5.06 -17.43 4.56
N GLU A 51 5.58 -17.74 3.36
CA GLU A 51 5.71 -19.11 2.86
C GLU A 51 6.68 -19.95 3.69
N MET A 52 7.79 -19.36 4.14
CA MET A 52 8.76 -20.07 4.98
C MET A 52 8.22 -20.36 6.38
N ARG A 53 7.38 -19.50 6.93
CA ARG A 53 6.74 -19.68 8.24
C ARG A 53 5.54 -20.63 8.18
N SER A 54 4.85 -20.69 7.05
CA SER A 54 3.63 -21.53 6.89
C SER A 54 3.92 -23.03 6.82
N GLY A 55 5.16 -23.43 6.61
CA GLY A 55 5.55 -24.81 6.34
C GLY A 55 5.43 -25.22 4.87
N ASN A 56 4.98 -24.32 3.98
CA ASN A 56 4.98 -24.59 2.53
C ASN A 56 6.39 -24.51 1.94
N GLY A 57 7.27 -23.70 2.54
CA GLY A 57 8.65 -23.57 2.14
C GLY A 57 9.56 -24.64 2.79
N MET A 58 10.60 -25.05 2.11
CA MET A 58 11.61 -25.97 2.61
C MET A 58 13.01 -25.38 2.48
N LYS A 59 13.75 -25.38 3.58
CA LYS A 59 15.15 -24.97 3.58
C LYS A 59 16.04 -26.14 3.11
N SER A 60 16.79 -25.94 2.02
CA SER A 60 17.80 -26.93 1.61
C SER A 60 18.99 -26.93 2.56
N ASN A 61 19.44 -28.11 2.95
CA ASN A 61 20.69 -28.30 3.73
C ASN A 61 21.93 -28.31 2.84
N PHE A 62 21.76 -28.37 1.50
CA PHE A 62 22.85 -28.43 0.54
C PHE A 62 23.06 -27.07 -0.12
N LYS A 63 24.31 -26.58 -0.04
CA LYS A 63 24.69 -25.24 -0.61
C LYS A 63 23.75 -24.08 -0.19
N ASN A 64 23.27 -24.14 1.03
CA ASN A 64 22.38 -23.11 1.57
C ASN A 64 23.20 -21.89 2.01
N SER A 65 22.85 -20.71 1.49
CA SER A 65 23.43 -19.42 1.91
C SER A 65 22.84 -18.86 3.21
N ASN A 66 22.15 -19.69 4.01
CA ASN A 66 21.42 -19.29 5.23
C ASN A 66 20.30 -18.27 5.02
N ARG A 67 19.80 -18.12 3.79
CA ARG A 67 18.66 -17.28 3.51
C ARG A 67 17.42 -17.84 4.20
N CYS A 68 16.56 -16.94 4.69
CA CYS A 68 15.28 -17.25 5.32
C CYS A 68 15.35 -18.19 6.52
N THR A 69 16.53 -18.42 7.11
CA THR A 69 16.70 -19.34 8.24
C THR A 69 15.90 -18.92 9.46
N GLN A 70 15.81 -17.64 9.75
CA GLN A 70 15.02 -17.12 10.88
C GLN A 70 13.53 -17.42 10.69
N ALA A 71 12.97 -17.11 9.51
CA ALA A 71 11.57 -17.39 9.20
C ALA A 71 11.27 -18.90 9.25
N TYR A 72 12.12 -19.72 8.63
CA TYR A 72 11.96 -21.17 8.61
C TYR A 72 12.00 -21.81 10.00
N ASN A 73 12.90 -21.33 10.88
CA ASN A 73 13.04 -21.85 12.25
C ASN A 73 12.11 -21.16 13.27
N TRP A 74 11.22 -20.26 12.81
CA TRP A 74 10.34 -19.47 13.69
C TRP A 74 11.11 -18.65 14.73
N ASN A 75 12.33 -18.23 14.40
CA ASN A 75 13.11 -17.36 15.27
C ASN A 75 12.67 -15.92 15.10
N TYR A 76 11.99 -15.39 16.10
CA TYR A 76 11.57 -14.00 16.15
C TYR A 76 12.65 -13.19 16.86
N THR A 77 13.22 -12.21 16.14
CA THR A 77 14.10 -11.19 16.70
C THR A 77 13.48 -9.82 16.42
N GLU A 78 13.80 -8.84 17.25
CA GLU A 78 13.31 -7.47 17.08
C GLU A 78 13.57 -6.92 15.66
N ASP A 79 14.70 -7.30 15.06
CA ASP A 79 15.11 -6.85 13.73
C ASP A 79 14.65 -7.76 12.58
N GLY A 80 14.08 -8.92 12.87
CA GLY A 80 13.84 -9.97 11.86
C GLY A 80 12.86 -9.56 10.73
N THR A 81 11.98 -8.59 10.99
CA THR A 81 11.00 -8.08 10.02
C THR A 81 11.05 -6.55 9.89
N SER A 82 12.04 -5.89 10.50
CA SER A 82 12.14 -4.43 10.54
C SER A 82 12.23 -3.81 9.14
N GLY A 83 12.90 -4.47 8.20
CA GLY A 83 12.99 -4.01 6.81
C GLY A 83 11.64 -3.95 6.12
N MET A 84 10.78 -4.96 6.29
CA MET A 84 9.42 -4.97 5.74
C MET A 84 8.57 -3.85 6.33
N TRP A 85 8.62 -3.67 7.65
CA TRP A 85 7.94 -2.57 8.34
C TRP A 85 8.33 -1.21 7.78
N SER A 86 9.63 -0.95 7.70
CA SER A 86 10.15 0.34 7.24
C SER A 86 9.73 0.65 5.80
N VAL A 87 9.87 -0.30 4.87
CA VAL A 87 9.50 -0.09 3.47
C VAL A 87 7.98 0.05 3.30
N ALA A 88 7.18 -0.68 4.07
CA ALA A 88 5.73 -0.53 4.08
C ALA A 88 5.30 0.91 4.44
N TYR A 89 5.90 1.49 5.50
CA TYR A 89 5.58 2.87 5.90
C TYR A 89 6.16 3.92 4.95
N VAL A 90 7.27 3.64 4.28
CA VAL A 90 7.74 4.50 3.17
C VAL A 90 6.72 4.48 2.02
N THR A 91 6.20 3.30 1.66
CA THR A 91 5.15 3.16 0.63
C THR A 91 3.89 3.96 1.01
N ILE A 92 3.44 3.86 2.26
CA ILE A 92 2.30 4.62 2.80
C ILE A 92 2.57 6.13 2.74
N ALA A 93 3.76 6.57 3.14
CA ALA A 93 4.14 7.98 3.09
C ALA A 93 4.14 8.53 1.65
N MET A 94 4.63 7.75 0.67
CA MET A 94 4.58 8.14 -0.73
C MET A 94 3.13 8.32 -1.22
N ALA A 95 2.23 7.39 -0.88
CA ALA A 95 0.81 7.50 -1.21
C ALA A 95 0.15 8.72 -0.53
N ASN A 96 0.43 8.94 0.75
CA ASN A 96 -0.09 10.08 1.50
C ASN A 96 0.39 11.42 0.94
N ASN A 97 1.66 11.53 0.53
CA ASN A 97 2.17 12.74 -0.11
C ASN A 97 1.38 13.13 -1.36
N VAL A 98 0.94 12.15 -2.15
CA VAL A 98 0.07 12.43 -3.30
C VAL A 98 -1.30 12.88 -2.83
N ILE A 99 -1.96 12.13 -1.95
CA ILE A 99 -3.31 12.42 -1.45
C ILE A 99 -3.39 13.82 -0.86
N ASP A 100 -2.41 14.19 -0.03
CA ASP A 100 -2.36 15.47 0.68
C ASP A 100 -2.15 16.70 -0.25
N ASN A 101 -1.68 16.47 -1.49
CA ASN A 101 -1.33 17.55 -2.42
C ASN A 101 -2.21 17.62 -3.68
N LEU A 102 -3.32 16.87 -3.75
CA LEU A 102 -4.22 16.86 -4.93
C LEU A 102 -5.09 18.11 -5.04
N GLU A 103 -5.42 18.74 -3.91
CA GLU A 103 -6.35 19.89 -3.91
C GLU A 103 -5.86 21.03 -4.81
N GLY A 104 -6.76 21.53 -5.67
CA GLY A 104 -6.49 22.65 -6.56
C GLY A 104 -5.55 22.34 -7.74
N LYS A 105 -5.30 21.05 -8.05
CA LYS A 105 -4.42 20.65 -9.16
C LYS A 105 -5.15 20.35 -10.47
N ALA A 106 -6.47 20.46 -10.51
CA ALA A 106 -7.25 20.43 -11.75
C ALA A 106 -7.09 21.74 -12.50
N VAL A 107 -6.01 21.88 -13.29
CA VAL A 107 -5.63 23.09 -14.02
C VAL A 107 -5.36 22.77 -15.49
N GLY A 108 -5.82 23.63 -16.40
CA GLY A 108 -5.67 23.42 -17.84
C GLY A 108 -6.51 22.23 -18.32
N ASP A 109 -5.88 21.26 -18.95
CA ASP A 109 -6.54 20.05 -19.46
C ASP A 109 -6.74 18.96 -18.39
N VAL A 110 -6.24 19.17 -17.16
CA VAL A 110 -6.38 18.23 -16.04
C VAL A 110 -7.76 18.38 -15.41
N THR A 111 -8.50 17.31 -15.36
CA THR A 111 -9.85 17.27 -14.79
C THR A 111 -9.85 16.82 -13.32
N GLU A 112 -10.95 17.09 -12.61
CA GLU A 112 -11.16 16.52 -11.27
C GLU A 112 -11.18 14.97 -11.29
N GLN A 113 -11.61 14.36 -12.40
CA GLN A 113 -11.59 12.91 -12.53
C GLN A 113 -10.16 12.37 -12.63
N ASP A 114 -9.23 13.10 -13.25
CA ASP A 114 -7.81 12.73 -13.28
C ASP A 114 -7.22 12.73 -11.86
N LEU A 115 -7.57 13.73 -11.04
CA LEU A 115 -7.17 13.78 -9.63
C LEU A 115 -7.81 12.65 -8.82
N ASN A 116 -9.07 12.35 -9.05
CA ASN A 116 -9.80 11.26 -8.40
C ASN A 116 -9.19 9.90 -8.73
N ASN A 117 -8.74 9.68 -9.95
CA ASN A 117 -8.07 8.46 -10.34
C ASN A 117 -6.74 8.29 -9.59
N LEU A 118 -5.90 9.34 -9.52
CA LEU A 118 -4.65 9.30 -8.73
C LEU A 118 -4.92 9.07 -7.24
N LYS A 119 -5.94 9.74 -6.70
CA LYS A 119 -6.35 9.54 -5.30
C LYS A 119 -6.76 8.10 -5.04
N ALA A 120 -7.54 7.51 -5.94
CA ALA A 120 -7.99 6.13 -5.82
C ALA A 120 -6.82 5.13 -5.84
N GLU A 121 -5.83 5.33 -6.73
CA GLU A 121 -4.62 4.52 -6.74
C GLU A 121 -3.87 4.61 -5.40
N CYS A 122 -3.67 5.83 -4.89
CA CYS A 122 -2.95 6.06 -3.64
C CYS A 122 -3.71 5.55 -2.40
N LEU A 123 -5.04 5.66 -2.36
CA LEU A 123 -5.88 5.07 -1.33
C LEU A 123 -5.78 3.54 -1.34
N PHE A 124 -5.79 2.92 -2.53
CA PHE A 124 -5.55 1.47 -2.65
C PHE A 124 -4.17 1.08 -2.13
N ILE A 125 -3.09 1.77 -2.53
CA ILE A 125 -1.72 1.47 -2.08
C ILE A 125 -1.61 1.61 -0.56
N ARG A 126 -2.21 2.66 0.02
CA ARG A 126 -2.26 2.88 1.48
C ARG A 126 -2.99 1.74 2.20
N ALA A 127 -4.19 1.43 1.75
CA ALA A 127 -5.00 0.36 2.31
C ALA A 127 -4.32 -1.01 2.22
N PHE A 128 -3.77 -1.34 1.05
CA PHE A 128 -3.07 -2.59 0.82
C PHE A 128 -1.83 -2.73 1.70
N SER A 129 -1.04 -1.66 1.83
CA SER A 129 0.15 -1.67 2.69
C SER A 129 -0.20 -1.85 4.17
N HIS A 130 -1.25 -1.18 4.66
CA HIS A 130 -1.74 -1.40 6.01
C HIS A 130 -2.34 -2.81 6.20
N PHE A 131 -3.04 -3.34 5.19
CA PHE A 131 -3.56 -4.71 5.22
C PHE A 131 -2.44 -5.74 5.35
N CYS A 132 -1.39 -5.64 4.53
CA CYS A 132 -0.22 -6.51 4.66
C CYS A 132 0.47 -6.36 6.03
N ASN A 133 0.57 -5.14 6.55
CA ASN A 133 1.14 -4.89 7.86
C ASN A 133 0.32 -5.51 8.99
N VAL A 134 -1.00 -5.33 9.02
CA VAL A 134 -1.83 -5.90 10.08
C VAL A 134 -1.86 -7.43 10.01
N LEU A 135 -1.78 -8.03 8.81
CA LEU A 135 -1.61 -9.48 8.65
C LEU A 135 -0.28 -10.00 9.21
N THR A 136 0.77 -9.18 9.14
CA THR A 136 2.11 -9.58 9.59
C THR A 136 2.29 -9.38 11.11
N TYR A 137 1.77 -8.28 11.65
CA TYR A 137 2.07 -7.80 13.00
C TYR A 137 0.88 -7.80 13.97
N GLY A 138 -0.33 -8.09 13.48
CA GLY A 138 -1.55 -8.19 14.29
C GLY A 138 -2.03 -9.62 14.46
N GLN A 139 -3.01 -9.79 15.34
CA GLN A 139 -3.75 -11.04 15.45
C GLN A 139 -4.79 -11.15 14.32
N PRO A 140 -5.29 -12.36 13.99
CA PRO A 140 -6.37 -12.51 13.03
C PRO A 140 -7.62 -11.72 13.45
N TYR A 141 -8.24 -11.01 12.51
CA TYR A 141 -9.43 -10.19 12.76
C TYR A 141 -10.55 -10.95 13.49
N THR A 142 -10.91 -12.15 12.99
CA THR A 142 -11.96 -12.97 13.57
C THR A 142 -11.65 -13.41 15.00
N TYR A 143 -10.38 -13.65 15.32
CA TYR A 143 -9.93 -13.90 16.69
C TYR A 143 -10.14 -12.68 17.57
N CYS A 144 -9.76 -11.49 17.09
CA CYS A 144 -9.92 -10.24 17.84
C CYS A 144 -11.40 -9.96 18.14
N VAL A 145 -12.28 -10.09 17.15
CA VAL A 145 -13.73 -9.87 17.36
C VAL A 145 -14.31 -10.82 18.41
N ALA A 146 -13.86 -12.07 18.40
CA ALA A 146 -14.40 -13.11 19.30
C ALA A 146 -13.80 -13.08 20.70
N ASN A 147 -12.53 -12.68 20.86
CA ASN A 147 -11.78 -12.92 22.09
C ASN A 147 -11.15 -11.67 22.71
N ASP A 148 -10.67 -10.73 21.90
CA ASP A 148 -9.89 -9.56 22.38
C ASP A 148 -10.01 -8.37 21.44
N LYS A 149 -11.07 -7.59 21.61
CA LYS A 149 -11.34 -6.42 20.75
C LYS A 149 -10.32 -5.29 20.90
N GLU A 150 -9.56 -5.28 21.99
CA GLU A 150 -8.51 -4.29 22.26
C GLU A 150 -7.13 -4.74 21.70
N SER A 151 -7.05 -5.91 21.09
CA SER A 151 -5.81 -6.42 20.50
C SER A 151 -5.22 -5.42 19.50
N LEU A 152 -3.95 -5.04 19.72
CA LEU A 152 -3.30 -4.01 18.93
C LEU A 152 -2.87 -4.54 17.56
N GLY A 153 -3.28 -3.82 16.53
CA GLY A 153 -2.83 -3.96 15.15
C GLY A 153 -1.59 -3.12 14.86
N VAL A 154 -1.69 -2.21 13.92
CA VAL A 154 -0.60 -1.33 13.48
C VAL A 154 -1.05 0.14 13.50
N PRO A 155 -0.13 1.12 13.54
CA PRO A 155 -0.49 2.53 13.32
C PRO A 155 -1.13 2.72 11.94
N TYR A 156 -2.33 3.29 11.86
CA TYR A 156 -2.91 3.69 10.58
C TYR A 156 -2.55 5.14 10.28
N VAL A 157 -1.81 5.39 9.21
CA VAL A 157 -1.21 6.70 8.92
C VAL A 157 -1.91 7.34 7.72
N TYR A 158 -2.62 8.45 7.96
CA TYR A 158 -3.37 9.18 6.95
C TYR A 158 -2.60 10.30 6.26
N HIS A 159 -1.57 10.85 6.95
CA HIS A 159 -0.79 12.00 6.49
C HIS A 159 0.69 11.75 6.72
N THR A 160 1.53 12.34 5.88
CA THR A 160 2.98 12.25 6.06
C THR A 160 3.44 13.27 7.11
N ASP A 161 3.92 12.78 8.25
CA ASP A 161 4.58 13.59 9.27
C ASP A 161 5.94 12.95 9.62
N PRO A 162 7.07 13.53 9.18
CA PRO A 162 8.40 12.99 9.47
C PRO A 162 8.75 12.91 10.96
N ASN A 163 8.07 13.69 11.80
CA ASN A 163 8.26 13.72 13.25
C ASN A 163 7.17 12.96 14.01
N GLY A 164 6.18 12.45 13.29
CA GLY A 164 5.04 11.74 13.84
C GLY A 164 5.44 10.44 14.53
N LYS A 165 4.80 10.16 15.65
CA LYS A 165 4.92 8.89 16.37
C LYS A 165 3.53 8.33 16.62
N PRO A 166 2.81 7.90 15.57
CA PRO A 166 1.45 7.42 15.71
C PRO A 166 1.43 6.15 16.58
N ALA A 167 0.45 6.08 17.47
CA ALA A 167 0.21 4.88 18.28
C ALA A 167 -0.37 3.75 17.41
N ARG A 168 -0.18 2.51 17.86
CA ARG A 168 -0.90 1.37 17.27
C ARG A 168 -2.39 1.50 17.56
N GLU A 169 -3.21 1.25 16.57
CA GLU A 169 -4.65 1.10 16.72
C GLU A 169 -5.02 -0.35 16.98
N THR A 170 -6.29 -0.63 17.26
CA THR A 170 -6.76 -2.02 17.35
C THR A 170 -6.77 -2.68 15.96
N VAL A 171 -6.68 -4.00 15.91
CA VAL A 171 -6.84 -4.77 14.66
C VAL A 171 -8.19 -4.45 14.02
N ILE A 172 -9.24 -4.34 14.81
CA ILE A 172 -10.60 -4.04 14.30
C ILE A 172 -10.60 -2.67 13.61
N SER A 173 -10.08 -1.62 14.26
CA SER A 173 -9.96 -0.27 13.67
C SER A 173 -9.13 -0.29 12.38
N ASN A 174 -8.03 -1.06 12.34
CA ASN A 174 -7.24 -1.18 11.12
C ASN A 174 -8.05 -1.72 9.93
N TYR A 175 -8.85 -2.77 10.14
CA TYR A 175 -9.68 -3.31 9.07
C TYR A 175 -10.81 -2.36 8.65
N GLU A 176 -11.43 -1.65 9.58
CA GLU A 176 -12.42 -0.61 9.29
C GLU A 176 -11.82 0.50 8.42
N ASN A 177 -10.62 0.97 8.75
CA ASN A 177 -9.91 2.00 7.99
C ASN A 177 -9.47 1.51 6.60
N ILE A 178 -9.00 0.25 6.48
CA ILE A 178 -8.68 -0.39 5.21
C ILE A 178 -9.91 -0.45 4.30
N VAL A 179 -11.05 -0.90 4.83
CA VAL A 179 -12.30 -0.97 4.07
C VAL A 179 -12.75 0.44 3.66
N ALA A 180 -12.68 1.41 4.54
CA ALA A 180 -13.05 2.80 4.23
C ALA A 180 -12.22 3.39 3.09
N ASP A 181 -10.90 3.21 3.10
CA ASP A 181 -10.01 3.65 2.03
C ASP A 181 -10.34 2.97 0.69
N LEU A 182 -10.61 1.66 0.71
CA LEU A 182 -10.94 0.91 -0.50
C LEU A 182 -12.31 1.27 -1.08
N LEU A 183 -13.31 1.51 -0.24
CA LEU A 183 -14.63 1.96 -0.68
C LEU A 183 -14.59 3.37 -1.27
N GLU A 184 -13.79 4.27 -0.67
CA GLU A 184 -13.58 5.60 -1.24
C GLU A 184 -12.82 5.50 -2.58
N ALA A 185 -11.82 4.64 -2.68
CA ALA A 185 -11.11 4.38 -3.93
C ALA A 185 -12.06 3.83 -5.02
N GLU A 186 -12.93 2.87 -4.71
CA GLU A 186 -13.93 2.33 -5.63
C GLU A 186 -14.89 3.41 -6.16
N LYS A 187 -15.28 4.34 -5.28
CA LYS A 187 -16.19 5.45 -5.63
C LYS A 187 -15.52 6.50 -6.53
N LEU A 188 -14.23 6.77 -6.32
CA LEU A 188 -13.51 7.84 -7.00
C LEU A 188 -13.00 7.44 -8.39
N ILE A 189 -12.59 6.18 -8.56
CA ILE A 189 -11.96 5.71 -9.78
C ILE A 189 -12.96 5.68 -10.94
N ASP A 190 -12.56 6.17 -12.11
CA ASP A 190 -13.32 5.94 -13.34
C ASP A 190 -13.30 4.43 -13.66
N PRO A 191 -14.45 3.79 -13.87
CA PRO A 191 -14.52 2.36 -14.21
C PRO A 191 -13.71 1.97 -15.46
N ASN A 192 -13.47 2.92 -16.37
CA ASN A 192 -12.68 2.71 -17.58
C ASN A 192 -11.22 3.18 -17.43
N TYR A 193 -10.81 3.59 -16.23
CA TYR A 193 -9.45 4.08 -16.00
C TYR A 193 -8.42 3.00 -16.21
N SER A 194 -7.38 3.36 -16.97
CA SER A 194 -6.15 2.59 -17.07
C SER A 194 -4.97 3.51 -16.78
N ALA A 195 -4.13 3.16 -15.82
CA ALA A 195 -2.92 3.91 -15.50
C ALA A 195 -1.95 4.01 -16.70
N LYS A 196 -2.03 3.09 -17.66
CA LYS A 196 -1.27 3.12 -18.91
C LYS A 196 -1.58 4.34 -19.78
N SER A 197 -2.80 4.88 -19.68
CA SER A 197 -3.19 6.10 -20.40
C SER A 197 -2.41 7.33 -19.96
N VAL A 198 -1.95 7.36 -18.72
CA VAL A 198 -1.23 8.49 -18.12
C VAL A 198 0.25 8.21 -17.87
N ARG A 199 0.67 6.93 -17.81
CA ARG A 199 2.04 6.48 -17.52
C ARG A 199 2.49 5.35 -18.45
N SER A 200 2.26 5.49 -19.75
CA SER A 200 2.41 4.43 -20.76
C SER A 200 3.80 3.76 -20.82
N SER A 201 4.84 4.46 -20.41
CA SER A 201 6.23 3.95 -20.46
C SER A 201 6.69 3.32 -19.14
N LEU A 202 5.94 3.49 -18.05
CA LEU A 202 6.41 3.17 -16.70
C LEU A 202 5.57 2.11 -16.00
N VAL A 203 4.38 1.79 -16.50
CA VAL A 203 3.42 0.91 -15.81
C VAL A 203 2.96 -0.20 -16.74
N ASP A 204 3.12 -1.44 -16.30
CA ASP A 204 2.39 -2.57 -16.87
C ASP A 204 0.93 -2.44 -16.43
N GLU A 205 0.00 -2.45 -17.39
CA GLU A 205 -1.43 -2.29 -17.15
C GLU A 205 -1.97 -3.33 -16.15
N LEU A 206 -1.43 -4.55 -16.22
CA LEU A 206 -1.81 -5.64 -15.28
C LEU A 206 -1.29 -5.43 -13.86
N ALA A 207 -0.29 -4.60 -13.68
CA ALA A 207 0.31 -4.29 -12.37
C ALA A 207 -0.25 -3.01 -11.74
N ALA A 208 -1.08 -2.25 -12.45
CA ALA A 208 -1.63 -0.98 -11.98
C ALA A 208 -3.02 -1.15 -11.38
N VAL A 209 -3.38 -0.24 -10.49
CA VAL A 209 -4.71 -0.18 -9.86
C VAL A 209 -5.76 0.23 -10.89
N ASN A 210 -6.84 -0.51 -10.93
CA ASN A 210 -8.07 -0.23 -11.64
C ASN A 210 -9.26 -0.65 -10.77
N ILE A 211 -10.48 -0.47 -11.26
CA ILE A 211 -11.70 -0.80 -10.50
C ILE A 211 -11.72 -2.27 -10.06
N SER A 212 -11.33 -3.21 -10.93
CA SER A 212 -11.32 -4.64 -10.62
C SER A 212 -10.26 -5.00 -9.57
N THR A 213 -9.11 -4.32 -9.57
CA THR A 213 -8.06 -4.49 -8.56
C THR A 213 -8.55 -4.07 -7.17
N ILE A 214 -9.26 -2.94 -7.08
CA ILE A 214 -9.86 -2.45 -5.83
C ILE A 214 -10.90 -3.45 -5.32
N GLN A 215 -11.80 -3.90 -6.20
CA GLN A 215 -12.85 -4.86 -5.87
C GLN A 215 -12.29 -6.23 -5.45
N ALA A 216 -11.21 -6.69 -6.09
CA ALA A 216 -10.52 -7.92 -5.71
C ALA A 216 -9.92 -7.82 -4.30
N LEU A 217 -9.32 -6.68 -3.95
CA LEU A 217 -8.81 -6.47 -2.61
C LEU A 217 -9.93 -6.37 -1.57
N LEU A 218 -11.04 -5.68 -1.88
CA LEU A 218 -12.22 -5.65 -1.00
C LEU A 218 -12.76 -7.06 -0.74
N SER A 219 -12.89 -7.90 -1.77
CA SER A 219 -13.28 -9.30 -1.60
C SER A 219 -12.35 -10.02 -0.62
N ARG A 220 -11.04 -9.85 -0.78
CA ARG A 220 -10.04 -10.47 0.09
C ARG A 220 -10.11 -9.96 1.53
N VAL A 221 -10.23 -8.65 1.74
CA VAL A 221 -10.34 -8.05 3.08
C VAL A 221 -11.59 -8.56 3.79
N TYR A 222 -12.75 -8.55 3.13
CA TYR A 222 -13.99 -9.09 3.70
C TYR A 222 -13.90 -10.58 4.01
N LEU A 223 -13.19 -11.37 3.19
CA LEU A 223 -12.93 -12.78 3.47
C LEU A 223 -12.19 -12.96 4.81
N TYR A 224 -11.13 -12.15 5.05
CA TYR A 224 -10.38 -12.17 6.31
C TYR A 224 -11.18 -11.67 7.51
N MET A 225 -12.16 -10.80 7.27
CA MET A 225 -13.11 -10.35 8.30
C MET A 225 -14.18 -11.38 8.64
N GLY A 226 -14.33 -12.45 7.85
CA GLY A 226 -15.42 -13.42 7.99
C GLY A 226 -16.76 -12.91 7.42
N GLU A 227 -16.72 -11.83 6.65
CA GLU A 227 -17.87 -11.20 5.99
C GLU A 227 -18.16 -11.89 4.64
N TRP A 228 -18.60 -13.15 4.71
CA TRP A 228 -18.68 -14.07 3.56
C TRP A 228 -19.52 -13.54 2.40
N GLN A 229 -20.66 -12.88 2.70
CA GLN A 229 -21.53 -12.34 1.66
C GLN A 229 -20.85 -11.19 0.91
N ASN A 230 -20.26 -10.23 1.64
CA ASN A 230 -19.54 -9.13 1.02
C ASN A 230 -18.34 -9.64 0.20
N ALA A 231 -17.61 -10.62 0.71
CA ALA A 231 -16.50 -11.25 -0.02
C ALA A 231 -16.97 -11.88 -1.33
N ALA A 232 -18.08 -12.62 -1.32
CA ALA A 232 -18.65 -13.26 -2.50
C ALA A 232 -19.18 -12.24 -3.51
N ASP A 233 -19.86 -11.18 -3.04
CA ASP A 233 -20.42 -10.13 -3.89
C ASP A 233 -19.29 -9.39 -4.65
N TYR A 234 -18.22 -9.02 -3.97
CA TYR A 234 -17.06 -8.38 -4.59
C TYR A 234 -16.29 -9.32 -5.53
N ALA A 235 -16.12 -10.60 -5.17
CA ALA A 235 -15.54 -11.58 -6.07
C ALA A 235 -16.38 -11.73 -7.36
N THR A 236 -17.69 -11.71 -7.24
CA THR A 236 -18.63 -11.79 -8.38
C THR A 236 -18.50 -10.57 -9.30
N LYS A 237 -18.34 -9.35 -8.74
CA LYS A 237 -18.07 -8.15 -9.55
C LYS A 237 -16.82 -8.33 -10.41
N VAL A 238 -15.72 -8.83 -9.82
CA VAL A 238 -14.46 -9.06 -10.54
C VAL A 238 -14.61 -10.11 -11.63
N ILE A 239 -15.26 -11.24 -11.34
CA ILE A 239 -15.48 -12.31 -12.32
C ILE A 239 -16.31 -11.81 -13.51
N ASN A 240 -17.31 -10.97 -13.27
CA ASN A 240 -18.19 -10.43 -14.31
C ASN A 240 -17.59 -9.25 -15.10
N SER A 241 -16.46 -8.69 -14.66
CA SER A 241 -15.80 -7.58 -15.35
C SER A 241 -14.94 -8.00 -16.56
N GLY A 242 -14.75 -9.30 -16.78
CA GLY A 242 -14.10 -9.86 -17.96
C GLY A 242 -12.92 -10.72 -17.61
#